data_5049bcf1244007b51e1778049bf17171
#
_entry.id   5049bcf1244007b51e1778049bf17171
#
_cell.length_a   1.000
_cell.length_b   1.000
_cell.length_c   1.000
_cell.angle_alpha   90.00
_cell.angle_beta   90.00
_cell.angle_gamma   90.00
#
_symmetry.space_group_name_H-M   'P 1'
#
loop_
_entity.id
_entity.type
_entity.pdbx_description
1 polymer ?
#
loop_
_entity_poly.entity_id
_entity_poly.type
_entity_poly.pdbx_seq_one_letter_code
_entity_poly.pdbx_strand_id
1 'polypeptide(L)'
;IDSLLFEMGLRTGRFTSPHLESYLERIAINTQPIDAKELIFSFNDISAYFDLMDSKFEHPISFFEAMTALAFAAFAEHPIDVGVIEVGMGGLWDATNVVDADVSVIMPIGLDHTEYLGETLQEIAQTKAGIIKEGGFVVLAQQEPECAVELLKQAALVGADVAREGIEYSVLSRSIAVGGQLLSIQGAKDVYTDIFIPLHGKHQASNAAAALVAVEAFFGDQELDIEAVRAGFANVTSPGRCEVVHRDPTIILDAAHNPHGASALADTIQSEFTFD
;
A
#
# COMPACT_ATOMS: atom_id res chain seq x y z
N ILE A 1 -6.61 0.67 -1.57
CA ILE A 1 -6.63 -0.07 -2.86
C ILE A 1 -7.51 -1.32 -2.70
N ASP A 2 -7.16 -2.28 -1.86
CA ASP A 2 -7.89 -3.56 -1.68
C ASP A 2 -9.40 -3.36 -1.48
N SER A 3 -9.81 -2.50 -0.53
CA SER A 3 -11.22 -2.18 -0.28
C SER A 3 -11.95 -1.59 -1.51
N LEU A 4 -11.27 -0.73 -2.29
CA LEU A 4 -11.85 -0.16 -3.51
C LEU A 4 -12.10 -1.22 -4.56
N LEU A 5 -11.11 -2.07 -4.83
CA LEU A 5 -11.22 -3.16 -5.80
C LEU A 5 -12.30 -4.18 -5.42
N PHE A 6 -12.42 -4.47 -4.12
CA PHE A 6 -13.45 -5.36 -3.59
C PHE A 6 -14.86 -4.79 -3.78
N GLU A 7 -15.09 -3.51 -3.45
CA GLU A 7 -16.38 -2.85 -3.65
C GLU A 7 -16.75 -2.69 -5.14
N MET A 8 -15.76 -2.75 -6.03
CA MET A 8 -15.98 -2.83 -7.48
C MET A 8 -16.29 -4.25 -7.97
N GLY A 9 -16.46 -5.20 -7.06
CA GLY A 9 -16.90 -6.55 -7.34
C GLY A 9 -15.79 -7.53 -7.73
N LEU A 10 -14.52 -7.18 -7.53
CA LEU A 10 -13.40 -8.08 -7.80
C LEU A 10 -13.08 -8.95 -6.57
N ARG A 11 -12.64 -10.18 -6.82
CA ARG A 11 -12.06 -11.03 -5.80
C ARG A 11 -10.62 -10.57 -5.57
N THR A 12 -10.33 -10.09 -4.37
CA THR A 12 -9.03 -9.48 -4.07
C THR A 12 -8.18 -10.41 -3.22
N GLY A 13 -6.86 -10.38 -3.47
CA GLY A 13 -5.85 -10.89 -2.57
C GLY A 13 -4.97 -9.75 -2.09
N ARG A 14 -4.70 -9.65 -0.79
CA ARG A 14 -3.80 -8.63 -0.25
C ARG A 14 -2.67 -9.29 0.54
N PHE A 15 -1.44 -8.84 0.27
CA PHE A 15 -0.27 -9.15 1.09
C PHE A 15 0.30 -7.86 1.69
N THR A 16 0.45 -7.82 3.02
CA THR A 16 0.93 -6.65 3.77
C THR A 16 1.97 -7.03 4.83
N SER A 17 2.82 -6.07 5.23
CA SER A 17 3.80 -6.23 6.30
C SER A 17 4.15 -4.89 6.97
N PRO A 18 4.50 -4.92 8.28
CA PRO A 18 4.36 -6.04 9.23
C PRO A 18 2.91 -6.26 9.67
N HIS A 19 2.66 -7.29 10.47
CA HIS A 19 1.40 -7.45 11.21
C HIS A 19 1.47 -6.70 12.55
N LEU A 20 0.31 -6.43 13.16
CA LEU A 20 0.22 -5.83 14.49
C LEU A 20 0.03 -6.88 15.58
N GLU A 21 -0.91 -7.79 15.42
CA GLU A 21 -1.27 -8.80 16.43
C GLU A 21 -0.97 -10.22 15.93
N SER A 22 -1.34 -10.53 14.69
CA SER A 22 -1.25 -11.87 14.13
C SER A 22 -0.62 -11.88 12.74
N TYR A 23 0.28 -12.82 12.48
CA TYR A 23 0.85 -13.04 11.15
C TYR A 23 -0.21 -13.39 10.08
N LEU A 24 -1.41 -13.82 10.47
CA LEU A 24 -2.55 -14.04 9.57
C LEU A 24 -3.01 -12.74 8.87
N GLU A 25 -2.81 -11.58 9.49
CA GLU A 25 -3.14 -10.28 8.91
C GLU A 25 -2.37 -9.98 7.62
N ARG A 26 -1.21 -10.64 7.44
CA ARG A 26 -0.35 -10.41 6.28
C ARG A 26 -0.95 -10.87 4.97
N ILE A 27 -1.85 -11.83 5.01
CA ILE A 27 -2.53 -12.40 3.85
C ILE A 27 -4.03 -12.21 4.03
N ALA A 28 -4.68 -11.54 3.11
CA ALA A 28 -6.13 -11.37 3.13
C ALA A 28 -6.74 -11.78 1.79
N ILE A 29 -7.91 -12.39 1.85
CA ILE A 29 -8.76 -12.73 0.71
C ILE A 29 -10.06 -11.95 0.86
N ASN A 30 -10.45 -11.19 -0.18
CA ASN A 30 -11.64 -10.36 -0.15
C ASN A 30 -11.71 -9.47 1.10
N THR A 31 -10.63 -8.76 1.38
CA THR A 31 -10.41 -7.86 2.53
C THR A 31 -10.31 -8.52 3.91
N GLN A 32 -10.58 -9.83 4.03
CA GLN A 32 -10.55 -10.56 5.30
C GLN A 32 -9.22 -11.30 5.48
N PRO A 33 -8.57 -11.20 6.66
CA PRO A 33 -7.40 -12.02 6.95
C PRO A 33 -7.66 -13.50 6.73
N ILE A 34 -6.66 -14.22 6.19
CA ILE A 34 -6.72 -15.66 6.00
C ILE A 34 -6.90 -16.38 7.34
N ASP A 35 -7.68 -17.45 7.36
CA ASP A 35 -7.78 -18.24 8.58
C ASP A 35 -6.57 -19.18 8.77
N ALA A 36 -6.35 -19.62 10.02
CA ALA A 36 -5.20 -20.46 10.35
C ALA A 36 -5.21 -21.82 9.64
N LYS A 37 -6.39 -22.37 9.31
CA LYS A 37 -6.47 -23.67 8.64
C LYS A 37 -6.12 -23.54 7.16
N GLU A 38 -6.57 -22.47 6.53
CA GLU A 38 -6.23 -22.14 5.14
C GLU A 38 -4.72 -21.88 5.01
N LEU A 39 -4.13 -21.10 5.92
CA LEU A 39 -2.69 -20.89 5.91
C LEU A 39 -1.89 -22.17 6.12
N ILE A 40 -2.34 -23.06 7.04
CA ILE A 40 -1.71 -24.37 7.24
C ILE A 40 -1.86 -25.25 5.99
N PHE A 41 -2.97 -25.17 5.31
CA PHE A 41 -3.19 -25.91 4.06
C PHE A 41 -2.18 -25.45 2.99
N SER A 42 -2.09 -24.14 2.73
CA SER A 42 -1.12 -23.56 1.80
C SER A 42 0.33 -23.90 2.20
N PHE A 43 0.64 -23.86 3.51
CA PHE A 43 1.97 -24.27 3.99
C PHE A 43 2.29 -25.73 3.67
N ASN A 44 1.35 -26.65 3.94
CA ASN A 44 1.56 -28.08 3.67
C ASN A 44 1.77 -28.36 2.18
N ASP A 45 1.11 -27.59 1.31
CA ASP A 45 1.24 -27.74 -0.15
C ASP A 45 2.64 -27.34 -0.65
N ILE A 46 3.25 -26.32 -0.07
CA ILE A 46 4.53 -25.78 -0.55
C ILE A 46 5.74 -26.08 0.36
N SER A 47 5.55 -26.69 1.55
CA SER A 47 6.61 -26.93 2.53
C SER A 47 7.80 -27.72 1.99
N ALA A 48 7.56 -28.69 1.10
CA ALA A 48 8.62 -29.47 0.46
C ALA A 48 9.57 -28.60 -0.39
N TYR A 49 9.09 -27.47 -0.93
CA TYR A 49 9.95 -26.51 -1.63
C TYR A 49 10.82 -25.72 -0.66
N PHE A 50 10.35 -25.41 0.54
CA PHE A 50 11.15 -24.76 1.57
C PHE A 50 12.32 -25.66 2.00
N ASP A 51 12.05 -26.93 2.31
CA ASP A 51 13.08 -27.91 2.64
C ASP A 51 14.11 -28.07 1.51
N LEU A 52 13.64 -28.06 0.26
CA LEU A 52 14.51 -28.13 -0.91
C LEU A 52 15.41 -26.90 -1.03
N MET A 53 14.87 -25.70 -0.84
CA MET A 53 15.63 -24.44 -0.93
C MET A 53 16.65 -24.35 0.20
N ASP A 54 16.27 -24.66 1.44
CA ASP A 54 17.18 -24.68 2.60
C ASP A 54 18.31 -25.69 2.42
N SER A 55 18.08 -26.81 1.71
CA SER A 55 19.12 -27.78 1.38
C SER A 55 20.10 -27.33 0.30
N LYS A 56 19.72 -26.34 -0.54
CA LYS A 56 20.51 -25.88 -1.70
C LYS A 56 21.32 -24.62 -1.43
N PHE A 57 20.85 -23.77 -0.53
CA PHE A 57 21.43 -22.46 -0.26
C PHE A 57 22.08 -22.42 1.13
N GLU A 58 23.09 -21.58 1.29
CA GLU A 58 23.81 -21.41 2.55
C GLU A 58 22.93 -20.77 3.64
N HIS A 59 22.00 -19.92 3.22
CA HIS A 59 21.06 -19.25 4.12
C HIS A 59 19.66 -19.84 3.95
N PRO A 60 18.99 -20.19 5.05
CA PRO A 60 17.61 -20.67 4.99
C PRO A 60 16.67 -19.56 4.53
N ILE A 61 15.51 -19.95 4.01
CA ILE A 61 14.44 -19.03 3.64
C ILE A 61 14.06 -18.16 4.85
N SER A 62 14.04 -16.85 4.66
CA SER A 62 13.62 -15.90 5.68
C SER A 62 12.11 -16.00 5.93
N PHE A 63 11.67 -15.53 7.09
CA PHE A 63 10.24 -15.46 7.41
C PHE A 63 9.45 -14.65 6.37
N PHE A 64 10.02 -13.54 5.86
CA PHE A 64 9.34 -12.72 4.85
C PHE A 64 9.21 -13.44 3.52
N GLU A 65 10.25 -14.12 3.05
CA GLU A 65 10.21 -14.94 1.83
C GLU A 65 9.19 -16.08 1.94
N ALA A 66 9.16 -16.77 3.10
CA ALA A 66 8.19 -17.82 3.36
C ALA A 66 6.75 -17.27 3.34
N MET A 67 6.48 -16.13 4.00
CA MET A 67 5.16 -15.50 3.99
C MET A 67 4.75 -15.01 2.61
N THR A 68 5.70 -14.51 1.81
CA THR A 68 5.45 -14.12 0.41
C THR A 68 5.05 -15.32 -0.44
N ALA A 69 5.78 -16.43 -0.33
CA ALA A 69 5.45 -17.67 -1.05
C ALA A 69 4.08 -18.23 -0.62
N LEU A 70 3.78 -18.19 0.69
CA LEU A 70 2.48 -18.60 1.22
C LEU A 70 1.33 -17.72 0.72
N ALA A 71 1.55 -16.40 0.59
CA ALA A 71 0.56 -15.51 0.02
C ALA A 71 0.22 -15.89 -1.42
N PHE A 72 1.23 -16.13 -2.26
CA PHE A 72 0.99 -16.56 -3.64
C PHE A 72 0.34 -17.93 -3.76
N ALA A 73 0.71 -18.89 -2.88
CA ALA A 73 0.03 -20.18 -2.81
C ALA A 73 -1.46 -20.01 -2.44
N ALA A 74 -1.75 -19.23 -1.40
CA ALA A 74 -3.12 -18.95 -0.99
C ALA A 74 -3.94 -18.25 -2.09
N PHE A 75 -3.35 -17.30 -2.83
CA PHE A 75 -4.01 -16.62 -3.95
C PHE A 75 -4.27 -17.55 -5.14
N ALA A 76 -3.44 -18.55 -5.34
CA ALA A 76 -3.67 -19.57 -6.36
C ALA A 76 -4.81 -20.53 -5.96
N GLU A 77 -4.92 -20.88 -4.68
CA GLU A 77 -5.99 -21.74 -4.15
C GLU A 77 -7.35 -21.01 -4.10
N HIS A 78 -7.33 -19.73 -3.75
CA HIS A 78 -8.48 -18.84 -3.79
C HIS A 78 -8.37 -17.95 -5.05
N PRO A 79 -8.92 -18.37 -6.20
CA PRO A 79 -8.66 -17.65 -7.44
C PRO A 79 -9.11 -16.19 -7.33
N ILE A 80 -8.14 -15.31 -7.14
CA ILE A 80 -8.34 -13.87 -7.09
C ILE A 80 -8.35 -13.27 -8.50
N ASP A 81 -9.02 -12.14 -8.67
CA ASP A 81 -9.00 -11.36 -9.91
C ASP A 81 -7.86 -10.34 -9.90
N VAL A 82 -7.45 -9.89 -8.69
CA VAL A 82 -6.38 -8.89 -8.51
C VAL A 82 -5.65 -9.08 -7.18
N GLY A 83 -4.33 -8.95 -7.21
CA GLY A 83 -3.46 -8.95 -6.03
C GLY A 83 -2.99 -7.53 -5.67
N VAL A 84 -3.12 -7.14 -4.40
CA VAL A 84 -2.55 -5.92 -3.83
C VAL A 84 -1.38 -6.31 -2.95
N ILE A 85 -0.17 -6.13 -3.47
CA ILE A 85 1.07 -6.67 -2.89
C ILE A 85 1.92 -5.53 -2.33
N GLU A 86 2.10 -5.51 -1.02
CA GLU A 86 2.99 -4.57 -0.35
C GLU A 86 4.43 -5.08 -0.38
N VAL A 87 5.36 -4.21 -0.79
CA VAL A 87 6.80 -4.48 -0.77
C VAL A 87 7.28 -4.50 0.68
N GLY A 88 8.08 -5.49 1.05
CA GLY A 88 8.65 -5.57 2.40
C GLY A 88 9.73 -4.53 2.62
N MET A 89 10.73 -4.46 1.75
CA MET A 89 11.83 -3.50 1.85
C MET A 89 12.43 -3.19 0.47
N GLY A 90 12.65 -1.89 0.21
CA GLY A 90 13.27 -1.45 -1.05
C GLY A 90 12.34 -1.63 -2.24
N GLY A 91 12.57 -2.63 -3.05
CA GLY A 91 11.80 -2.96 -4.24
C GLY A 91 12.50 -3.96 -5.15
N LEU A 92 13.59 -3.56 -5.78
CA LEU A 92 14.30 -4.34 -6.81
C LEU A 92 14.63 -5.79 -6.40
N TRP A 93 15.07 -5.97 -5.16
CA TRP A 93 15.49 -7.27 -4.60
C TRP A 93 14.49 -7.85 -3.60
N ASP A 94 13.32 -7.24 -3.47
CA ASP A 94 12.31 -7.72 -2.56
C ASP A 94 11.69 -9.03 -3.05
N ALA A 95 11.36 -9.94 -2.12
CA ALA A 95 10.75 -11.22 -2.46
C ALA A 95 9.42 -11.07 -3.22
N THR A 96 8.70 -9.97 -2.99
CA THR A 96 7.45 -9.67 -3.70
C THR A 96 7.67 -9.24 -5.15
N ASN A 97 8.88 -8.84 -5.54
CA ASN A 97 9.17 -8.29 -6.88
C ASN A 97 9.20 -9.35 -8.00
N VAL A 98 8.87 -10.60 -7.69
CA VAL A 98 8.57 -11.65 -8.67
C VAL A 98 7.26 -11.40 -9.43
N VAL A 99 6.42 -10.51 -8.90
CA VAL A 99 5.16 -10.11 -9.54
C VAL A 99 5.44 -9.23 -10.75
N ASP A 100 4.76 -9.50 -11.85
CA ASP A 100 4.69 -8.62 -13.01
C ASP A 100 3.46 -7.71 -12.85
N ALA A 101 3.67 -6.58 -12.16
CA ALA A 101 2.59 -5.72 -11.73
C ALA A 101 2.14 -4.77 -12.84
N ASP A 102 0.83 -4.73 -13.13
CA ASP A 102 0.23 -3.75 -14.05
C ASP A 102 0.35 -2.32 -13.53
N VAL A 103 0.21 -2.15 -12.19
CA VAL A 103 0.28 -0.85 -11.53
C VAL A 103 1.24 -0.90 -10.35
N SER A 104 2.20 0.02 -10.33
CA SER A 104 3.11 0.25 -9.21
C SER A 104 2.77 1.55 -8.51
N VAL A 105 2.75 1.54 -7.17
CA VAL A 105 2.49 2.76 -6.37
C VAL A 105 3.72 3.04 -5.52
N ILE A 106 4.30 4.23 -5.66
CA ILE A 106 5.47 4.64 -4.89
C ILE A 106 5.11 5.87 -4.05
N MET A 107 5.03 5.64 -2.75
CA MET A 107 4.74 6.67 -1.75
C MET A 107 5.96 7.56 -1.49
N PRO A 108 5.83 8.68 -0.73
CA PRO A 108 6.96 9.57 -0.48
C PRO A 108 8.17 8.82 0.08
N ILE A 109 9.33 9.03 -0.53
CA ILE A 109 10.58 8.39 -0.13
C ILE A 109 11.28 9.23 0.94
N GLY A 110 11.65 8.58 2.04
CA GLY A 110 12.44 9.13 3.13
C GLY A 110 13.64 8.26 3.44
N LEU A 111 14.56 8.77 4.28
CA LEU A 111 15.67 7.98 4.81
C LEU A 111 15.13 6.94 5.79
N ASP A 112 15.19 5.69 5.39
CA ASP A 112 14.83 4.52 6.19
C ASP A 112 15.63 3.32 5.71
N HIS A 113 15.90 2.36 6.60
CA HIS A 113 16.67 1.15 6.28
C HIS A 113 18.01 1.43 5.56
N THR A 114 18.69 2.49 5.94
CA THR A 114 19.90 2.98 5.25
C THR A 114 21.05 1.96 5.22
N GLU A 115 21.08 1.01 6.17
CA GLU A 115 22.04 -0.10 6.19
C GLU A 115 21.89 -1.06 5.01
N TYR A 116 20.68 -1.11 4.39
CA TYR A 116 20.35 -2.05 3.32
C TYR A 116 20.07 -1.36 1.97
N LEU A 117 19.45 -0.18 2.00
CA LEU A 117 18.95 0.48 0.80
C LEU A 117 19.87 1.57 0.25
N GLY A 118 20.89 1.98 1.04
CA GLY A 118 21.81 3.07 0.71
C GLY A 118 21.66 4.27 1.65
N GLU A 119 22.69 5.13 1.65
CA GLU A 119 22.80 6.26 2.57
C GLU A 119 22.13 7.54 2.05
N THR A 120 21.67 7.53 0.79
CA THR A 120 21.07 8.68 0.11
C THR A 120 19.66 8.40 -0.36
N LEU A 121 18.84 9.44 -0.44
CA LEU A 121 17.47 9.34 -1.00
C LEU A 121 17.49 8.82 -2.45
N GLN A 122 18.52 9.19 -3.21
CA GLN A 122 18.70 8.74 -4.59
C GLN A 122 18.90 7.22 -4.67
N GLU A 123 19.76 6.63 -3.84
CA GLU A 123 20.00 5.19 -3.81
C GLU A 123 18.75 4.42 -3.40
N ILE A 124 18.01 4.92 -2.37
CA ILE A 124 16.74 4.35 -1.94
C ILE A 124 15.72 4.41 -3.07
N ALA A 125 15.63 5.54 -3.78
CA ALA A 125 14.73 5.71 -4.92
C ALA A 125 15.04 4.75 -6.06
N GLN A 126 16.32 4.52 -6.39
CA GLN A 126 16.75 3.54 -7.40
C GLN A 126 16.29 2.13 -7.04
N THR A 127 16.44 1.73 -5.78
CA THR A 127 15.99 0.41 -5.32
C THR A 127 14.46 0.28 -5.39
N LYS A 128 13.72 1.31 -4.96
CA LYS A 128 12.25 1.33 -5.04
C LYS A 128 11.73 1.36 -6.47
N ALA A 129 12.42 2.06 -7.37
CA ALA A 129 12.08 2.10 -8.78
C ALA A 129 12.07 0.71 -9.46
N GLY A 130 12.77 -0.27 -8.88
CA GLY A 130 12.82 -1.64 -9.41
C GLY A 130 11.48 -2.40 -9.43
N ILE A 131 10.41 -1.86 -8.82
CA ILE A 131 9.05 -2.42 -8.92
C ILE A 131 8.29 -1.91 -10.14
N ILE A 132 8.78 -0.89 -10.85
CA ILE A 132 8.14 -0.36 -12.06
C ILE A 132 8.41 -1.33 -13.21
N LYS A 133 7.35 -1.90 -13.78
CA LYS A 133 7.42 -2.95 -14.79
C LYS A 133 7.28 -2.42 -16.22
N GLU A 134 7.74 -3.21 -17.18
CA GLU A 134 7.70 -2.87 -18.59
C GLU A 134 6.26 -2.64 -19.08
N GLY A 135 6.01 -1.47 -19.67
CA GLY A 135 4.68 -1.09 -20.18
C GLY A 135 3.60 -0.94 -19.11
N GLY A 136 3.96 -1.00 -17.81
CA GLY A 136 3.03 -0.83 -16.71
C GLY A 136 2.66 0.63 -16.46
N PHE A 137 1.95 0.86 -15.37
CA PHE A 137 1.57 2.20 -14.90
C PHE A 137 2.19 2.47 -13.52
N VAL A 138 2.75 3.65 -13.30
CA VAL A 138 3.27 4.03 -11.98
C VAL A 138 2.56 5.27 -11.43
N VAL A 139 2.06 5.14 -10.22
CA VAL A 139 1.50 6.23 -9.41
C VAL A 139 2.59 6.71 -8.45
N LEU A 140 2.99 7.97 -8.59
CA LEU A 140 3.98 8.61 -7.73
C LEU A 140 3.29 9.61 -6.81
N ALA A 141 3.33 9.37 -5.50
CA ALA A 141 3.05 10.40 -4.52
C ALA A 141 4.11 11.52 -4.61
N GLN A 142 3.90 12.62 -3.92
CA GLN A 142 4.86 13.73 -3.91
C GLN A 142 6.26 13.26 -3.51
N GLN A 143 7.27 13.61 -4.30
CA GLN A 143 8.65 13.16 -4.13
C GLN A 143 9.61 14.34 -4.01
N GLU A 144 10.70 14.15 -3.28
CA GLU A 144 11.85 15.04 -3.38
C GLU A 144 12.42 14.98 -4.81
N PRO A 145 12.95 16.12 -5.34
CA PRO A 145 13.40 16.19 -6.74
C PRO A 145 14.39 15.09 -7.14
N GLU A 146 15.31 14.74 -6.27
CA GLU A 146 16.32 13.69 -6.51
C GLU A 146 15.69 12.29 -6.61
N CYS A 147 14.67 12.01 -5.81
CA CYS A 147 13.90 10.76 -5.92
C CYS A 147 13.06 10.73 -7.21
N ALA A 148 12.36 11.83 -7.52
CA ALA A 148 11.55 11.94 -8.72
C ALA A 148 12.35 11.67 -9.99
N VAL A 149 13.59 12.17 -10.08
CA VAL A 149 14.49 11.92 -11.22
C VAL A 149 14.73 10.43 -11.45
N GLU A 150 15.08 9.68 -10.40
CA GLU A 150 15.36 8.24 -10.53
C GLU A 150 14.11 7.43 -10.89
N LEU A 151 12.96 7.76 -10.29
CA LEU A 151 11.69 7.09 -10.58
C LEU A 151 11.23 7.34 -12.01
N LEU A 152 11.29 8.59 -12.48
CA LEU A 152 10.91 8.95 -13.86
C LEU A 152 11.88 8.38 -14.89
N LYS A 153 13.17 8.31 -14.58
CA LYS A 153 14.18 7.67 -15.42
C LYS A 153 13.88 6.17 -15.59
N GLN A 154 13.53 5.48 -14.52
CA GLN A 154 13.15 4.07 -14.59
C GLN A 154 11.85 3.88 -15.39
N ALA A 155 10.81 4.69 -15.12
CA ALA A 155 9.55 4.63 -15.85
C ALA A 155 9.77 4.82 -17.37
N ALA A 156 10.58 5.82 -17.75
CA ALA A 156 10.93 6.05 -19.15
C ALA A 156 11.74 4.88 -19.75
N LEU A 157 12.63 4.25 -19.00
CA LEU A 157 13.44 3.12 -19.45
C LEU A 157 12.59 1.89 -19.80
N VAL A 158 11.55 1.62 -18.98
CA VAL A 158 10.66 0.46 -19.16
C VAL A 158 9.37 0.82 -19.91
N GLY A 159 9.22 2.07 -20.37
CA GLY A 159 8.03 2.51 -21.12
C GLY A 159 6.74 2.51 -20.30
N ALA A 160 6.83 2.74 -18.97
CA ALA A 160 5.67 2.82 -18.11
C ALA A 160 5.02 4.20 -18.17
N ASP A 161 3.67 4.23 -18.11
CA ASP A 161 2.90 5.45 -17.94
C ASP A 161 3.01 5.96 -16.49
N VAL A 162 2.89 7.28 -16.28
CA VAL A 162 3.14 7.91 -14.97
C VAL A 162 2.01 8.86 -14.60
N ALA A 163 1.50 8.74 -13.36
CA ALA A 163 0.69 9.77 -12.72
C ALA A 163 1.39 10.29 -11.46
N ARG A 164 1.52 11.62 -11.34
CA ARG A 164 2.26 12.31 -10.25
C ARG A 164 1.31 13.16 -9.42
N GLU A 165 1.42 13.05 -8.11
CA GLU A 165 0.67 13.93 -7.20
C GLU A 165 1.04 15.40 -7.42
N GLY A 166 0.02 16.26 -7.53
CA GLY A 166 0.17 17.68 -7.79
C GLY A 166 0.29 18.04 -9.29
N ILE A 167 0.31 17.04 -10.19
CA ILE A 167 0.39 17.25 -11.64
C ILE A 167 -0.77 16.55 -12.34
N GLU A 168 -0.81 15.22 -12.35
CA GLU A 168 -1.87 14.43 -12.96
C GLU A 168 -3.02 14.15 -11.99
N TYR A 169 -2.77 14.14 -10.68
CA TYR A 169 -3.80 13.94 -9.65
C TYR A 169 -3.52 14.76 -8.38
N SER A 170 -4.55 15.04 -7.59
CA SER A 170 -4.40 15.81 -6.34
C SER A 170 -5.62 15.71 -5.43
N VAL A 171 -5.43 16.04 -4.16
CA VAL A 171 -6.54 16.34 -3.23
C VAL A 171 -7.00 17.77 -3.46
N LEU A 172 -8.22 17.96 -3.97
CA LEU A 172 -8.81 19.29 -4.24
C LEU A 172 -9.30 19.98 -2.97
N SER A 173 -9.93 19.21 -2.08
CA SER A 173 -10.39 19.71 -0.79
C SER A 173 -10.37 18.63 0.26
N ARG A 174 -10.20 19.05 1.52
CA ARG A 174 -10.19 18.21 2.71
C ARG A 174 -10.88 18.95 3.84
N SER A 175 -11.82 18.29 4.50
CA SER A 175 -12.44 18.76 5.73
C SER A 175 -12.47 17.66 6.78
N ILE A 176 -12.24 18.03 8.03
CA ILE A 176 -12.33 17.11 9.17
C ILE A 176 -13.80 16.76 9.39
N ALA A 177 -14.07 15.48 9.58
CA ALA A 177 -15.40 14.96 9.85
C ALA A 177 -15.39 14.11 11.12
N VAL A 178 -16.55 13.77 11.65
CA VAL A 178 -16.65 12.90 12.83
C VAL A 178 -16.14 11.50 12.49
N GLY A 179 -15.05 11.12 13.11
CA GLY A 179 -14.44 9.80 12.92
C GLY A 179 -13.59 9.66 11.64
N GLY A 180 -13.17 10.78 11.04
CA GLY A 180 -12.35 10.77 9.84
C GLY A 180 -12.36 12.11 9.11
N GLN A 181 -12.37 12.05 7.79
CA GLN A 181 -12.32 13.25 6.94
C GLN A 181 -13.11 13.07 5.65
N LEU A 182 -13.59 14.18 5.09
CA LEU A 182 -14.28 14.24 3.81
C LEU A 182 -13.37 14.89 2.77
N LEU A 183 -13.26 14.27 1.61
CA LEU A 183 -12.34 14.66 0.56
C LEU A 183 -13.06 14.93 -0.77
N SER A 184 -12.47 15.82 -1.57
CA SER A 184 -12.66 15.83 -3.03
C SER A 184 -11.30 15.58 -3.67
N ILE A 185 -11.26 14.63 -4.60
CA ILE A 185 -10.02 14.16 -5.22
C ILE A 185 -10.13 14.36 -6.73
N GLN A 186 -9.13 15.03 -7.32
CA GLN A 186 -8.87 14.95 -8.75
C GLN A 186 -8.08 13.66 -8.98
N GLY A 187 -8.72 12.67 -9.57
CA GLY A 187 -8.05 11.49 -10.11
C GLY A 187 -7.31 11.79 -11.41
N ALA A 188 -6.71 10.81 -12.01
CA ALA A 188 -6.07 10.94 -13.32
C ALA A 188 -7.09 11.15 -14.45
N LYS A 189 -8.33 10.68 -14.26
CA LYS A 189 -9.42 10.72 -15.24
C LYS A 189 -10.55 11.64 -14.84
N ASP A 190 -11.04 11.50 -13.62
CA ASP A 190 -12.25 12.15 -13.12
C ASP A 190 -12.05 12.86 -11.80
N VAL A 191 -13.08 13.66 -11.41
CA VAL A 191 -13.19 14.30 -10.10
C VAL A 191 -14.17 13.54 -9.22
N TYR A 192 -13.69 13.10 -8.06
CA TYR A 192 -14.46 12.34 -7.09
C TYR A 192 -14.76 13.23 -5.88
N THR A 193 -16.03 13.46 -5.61
CA THR A 193 -16.49 14.31 -4.51
C THR A 193 -17.21 13.51 -3.44
N ASP A 194 -17.29 14.10 -2.24
CA ASP A 194 -17.95 13.50 -1.08
C ASP A 194 -17.36 12.14 -0.68
N ILE A 195 -16.05 12.02 -0.77
CA ILE A 195 -15.31 10.83 -0.39
C ILE A 195 -15.01 10.91 1.12
N PHE A 196 -15.72 10.10 1.90
CA PHE A 196 -15.42 9.95 3.33
C PHE A 196 -14.38 8.84 3.54
N ILE A 197 -13.35 9.14 4.34
CA ILE A 197 -12.39 8.13 4.82
C ILE A 197 -12.34 8.16 6.36
N PRO A 198 -12.47 7.01 7.05
CA PRO A 198 -12.43 6.92 8.51
C PRO A 198 -10.99 6.92 9.04
N LEU A 199 -10.12 7.71 8.45
CA LEU A 199 -8.71 7.84 8.80
C LEU A 199 -8.37 9.29 9.07
N HIS A 200 -7.47 9.53 10.02
CA HIS A 200 -7.04 10.85 10.43
C HIS A 200 -5.71 11.26 9.77
N GLY A 201 -5.54 12.56 9.56
CA GLY A 201 -4.29 13.13 9.05
C GLY A 201 -4.29 13.47 7.56
N LYS A 202 -3.63 14.59 7.24
CA LYS A 202 -3.49 15.09 5.87
C LYS A 202 -2.81 14.05 4.95
N HIS A 203 -1.83 13.30 5.47
CA HIS A 203 -1.14 12.25 4.72
C HIS A 203 -2.09 11.14 4.27
N GLN A 204 -3.15 10.82 5.03
CA GLN A 204 -4.13 9.82 4.62
C GLN A 204 -5.01 10.30 3.45
N ALA A 205 -5.21 11.61 3.31
CA ALA A 205 -5.88 12.16 2.13
C ALA A 205 -5.03 11.97 0.86
N SER A 206 -3.71 12.22 0.94
CA SER A 206 -2.78 11.94 -0.18
C SER A 206 -2.70 10.44 -0.48
N ASN A 207 -2.67 9.59 0.54
CA ASN A 207 -2.70 8.13 0.38
C ASN A 207 -4.00 7.68 -0.34
N ALA A 208 -5.14 8.27 0.02
CA ALA A 208 -6.41 8.00 -0.64
C ALA A 208 -6.39 8.40 -2.12
N ALA A 209 -5.83 9.57 -2.44
CA ALA A 209 -5.72 10.03 -3.82
C ALA A 209 -4.82 9.08 -4.65
N ALA A 210 -3.67 8.67 -4.12
CA ALA A 210 -2.79 7.70 -4.79
C ALA A 210 -3.48 6.33 -4.97
N ALA A 211 -4.23 5.88 -3.95
CA ALA A 211 -4.98 4.63 -4.03
C ALA A 211 -6.08 4.67 -5.10
N LEU A 212 -6.80 5.79 -5.21
CA LEU A 212 -7.83 5.98 -6.23
C LEU A 212 -7.23 5.92 -7.63
N VAL A 213 -6.14 6.65 -7.88
CA VAL A 213 -5.47 6.68 -9.19
C VAL A 213 -4.88 5.32 -9.56
N ALA A 214 -4.40 4.55 -8.59
CA ALA A 214 -3.97 3.18 -8.84
C ALA A 214 -5.12 2.28 -9.32
N VAL A 215 -6.32 2.47 -8.76
CA VAL A 215 -7.53 1.76 -9.20
C VAL A 215 -7.99 2.25 -10.58
N GLU A 216 -7.98 3.57 -10.85
CA GLU A 216 -8.25 4.10 -12.19
C GLU A 216 -7.29 3.53 -13.26
N ALA A 217 -6.01 3.43 -12.92
CA ALA A 217 -5.00 2.86 -13.82
C ALA A 217 -5.27 1.37 -14.09
N PHE A 218 -5.63 0.60 -13.06
CA PHE A 218 -5.95 -0.81 -13.18
C PHE A 218 -7.18 -1.06 -14.08
N PHE A 219 -8.22 -0.24 -13.95
CA PHE A 219 -9.43 -0.36 -14.78
C PHE A 219 -9.24 0.21 -16.21
N GLY A 220 -8.13 0.84 -16.50
CA GLY A 220 -7.85 1.39 -17.83
C GLY A 220 -8.91 2.41 -18.26
N ASP A 221 -9.50 2.27 -19.43
CA ASP A 221 -10.47 3.24 -19.98
C ASP A 221 -11.89 3.14 -19.37
N GLN A 222 -12.11 2.24 -18.41
CA GLN A 222 -13.41 2.10 -17.75
C GLN A 222 -13.60 3.22 -16.71
N GLU A 223 -14.80 3.79 -16.67
CA GLU A 223 -15.21 4.71 -15.61
C GLU A 223 -15.45 3.93 -14.31
N LEU A 224 -15.01 4.51 -13.18
CA LEU A 224 -15.26 3.93 -11.87
C LEU A 224 -16.66 4.30 -11.38
N ASP A 225 -17.40 3.34 -10.84
CA ASP A 225 -18.66 3.62 -10.15
C ASP A 225 -18.40 4.45 -8.88
N ILE A 226 -18.91 5.66 -8.85
CA ILE A 226 -18.72 6.60 -7.73
C ILE A 226 -19.25 6.04 -6.40
N GLU A 227 -20.33 5.27 -6.41
CA GLU A 227 -20.87 4.68 -5.19
C GLU A 227 -19.97 3.53 -4.68
N ALA A 228 -19.37 2.75 -5.57
CA ALA A 228 -18.35 1.75 -5.20
C ALA A 228 -17.08 2.43 -4.66
N VAL A 229 -16.66 3.55 -5.26
CA VAL A 229 -15.53 4.36 -4.75
C VAL A 229 -15.83 4.87 -3.33
N ARG A 230 -17.01 5.45 -3.10
CA ARG A 230 -17.42 5.93 -1.79
C ARG A 230 -17.48 4.82 -0.76
N ALA A 231 -18.07 3.68 -1.11
CA ALA A 231 -18.15 2.52 -0.23
C ALA A 231 -16.75 1.98 0.11
N GLY A 232 -15.89 1.84 -0.88
CA GLY A 232 -14.52 1.34 -0.70
C GLY A 232 -13.69 2.21 0.24
N PHE A 233 -13.82 3.53 0.14
CA PHE A 233 -13.16 4.44 1.05
C PHE A 233 -13.79 4.47 2.44
N ALA A 234 -15.12 4.41 2.55
CA ALA A 234 -15.81 4.41 3.84
C ALA A 234 -15.52 3.14 4.66
N ASN A 235 -15.22 2.03 4.00
CA ASN A 235 -14.94 0.74 4.62
C ASN A 235 -13.44 0.48 4.89
N VAL A 236 -12.55 1.44 4.55
CA VAL A 236 -11.12 1.26 4.78
C VAL A 236 -10.79 1.22 6.26
N THR A 237 -9.89 0.32 6.63
CA THR A 237 -9.31 0.24 7.96
C THR A 237 -7.79 0.33 7.89
N SER A 238 -7.18 0.99 8.86
CA SER A 238 -5.72 1.05 8.99
C SER A 238 -5.35 1.01 10.48
N PRO A 239 -5.40 -0.17 11.10
CA PRO A 239 -5.09 -0.33 12.52
C PRO A 239 -3.71 0.23 12.87
N GLY A 240 -3.59 0.89 14.03
CA GLY A 240 -2.34 1.49 14.48
C GLY A 240 -1.87 2.70 13.63
N ARG A 241 -2.76 3.37 12.90
CA ARG A 241 -2.47 4.62 12.19
C ARG A 241 -3.39 5.74 12.69
N CYS A 242 -2.95 6.45 13.73
CA CYS A 242 -3.72 7.46 14.46
C CYS A 242 -5.12 6.93 14.86
N GLU A 243 -5.16 5.68 15.28
CA GLU A 243 -6.38 4.94 15.59
C GLU A 243 -6.94 5.37 16.94
N VAL A 244 -8.18 5.86 16.97
CA VAL A 244 -8.87 6.20 18.21
C VAL A 244 -9.52 4.95 18.79
N VAL A 245 -8.87 4.33 19.78
CA VAL A 245 -9.35 3.09 20.41
C VAL A 245 -10.25 3.31 21.62
N HIS A 246 -10.25 4.51 22.21
CA HIS A 246 -11.11 4.90 23.32
C HIS A 246 -11.40 6.40 23.28
N ARG A 247 -12.57 6.83 23.76
CA ARG A 247 -13.02 8.23 23.62
C ARG A 247 -13.06 9.05 24.92
N ASP A 248 -13.12 8.43 26.06
CA ASP A 248 -13.19 9.12 27.35
C ASP A 248 -12.39 8.35 28.44
N PRO A 249 -11.11 8.67 28.67
CA PRO A 249 -10.29 9.64 27.93
C PRO A 249 -10.01 9.17 26.49
N THR A 250 -9.71 10.11 25.59
CA THR A 250 -9.29 9.75 24.24
C THR A 250 -7.93 9.05 24.27
N ILE A 251 -7.90 7.81 23.74
CA ILE A 251 -6.66 7.02 23.56
C ILE A 251 -6.45 6.80 22.07
N ILE A 252 -5.28 7.18 21.61
CA ILE A 252 -4.86 7.05 20.22
C ILE A 252 -3.68 6.08 20.14
N LEU A 253 -3.75 5.12 19.23
CA LEU A 253 -2.64 4.22 18.88
C LEU A 253 -2.05 4.61 17.54
N ASP A 254 -0.71 4.65 17.49
CA ASP A 254 0.01 4.87 16.25
C ASP A 254 1.33 4.08 16.24
N ALA A 255 1.69 3.54 15.07
CA ALA A 255 2.89 2.75 14.87
C ALA A 255 4.04 3.56 14.25
N ALA A 256 4.02 4.89 14.32
CA ALA A 256 5.12 5.74 13.84
C ALA A 256 6.42 5.40 14.59
N HIS A 257 7.46 5.05 13.83
CA HIS A 257 8.76 4.60 14.36
C HIS A 257 9.96 5.27 13.68
N ASN A 258 9.71 6.22 12.78
CA ASN A 258 10.74 7.03 12.14
C ASN A 258 10.39 8.52 12.18
N PRO A 259 11.34 9.43 11.90
CA PRO A 259 11.10 10.88 12.00
C PRO A 259 9.96 11.37 11.12
N HIS A 260 9.79 10.80 9.92
CA HIS A 260 8.72 11.18 8.99
C HIS A 260 7.33 10.82 9.55
N GLY A 261 7.16 9.59 10.01
CA GLY A 261 5.91 9.13 10.66
C GLY A 261 5.59 9.93 11.92
N ALA A 262 6.59 10.18 12.77
CA ALA A 262 6.40 10.97 13.99
C ALA A 262 5.96 12.41 13.70
N SER A 263 6.50 13.05 12.66
CA SER A 263 6.08 14.38 12.22
C SER A 263 4.63 14.36 11.73
N ALA A 264 4.27 13.40 10.90
CA ALA A 264 2.90 13.27 10.38
C ALA A 264 1.87 13.03 11.51
N LEU A 265 2.23 12.22 12.52
CA LEU A 265 1.41 12.00 13.71
C LEU A 265 1.26 13.29 14.52
N ALA A 266 2.36 14.01 14.79
CA ALA A 266 2.32 15.26 15.55
C ALA A 266 1.43 16.31 14.87
N ASP A 267 1.57 16.49 13.56
CA ASP A 267 0.73 17.40 12.77
C ASP A 267 -0.76 17.00 12.82
N THR A 268 -1.04 15.70 12.74
CA THR A 268 -2.41 15.17 12.82
C THR A 268 -3.02 15.45 14.19
N ILE A 269 -2.30 15.13 15.26
CA ILE A 269 -2.76 15.35 16.64
C ILE A 269 -3.04 16.83 16.88
N GLN A 270 -2.14 17.73 16.46
CA GLN A 270 -2.29 19.16 16.65
C GLN A 270 -3.45 19.77 15.85
N SER A 271 -3.71 19.24 14.65
CA SER A 271 -4.72 19.81 13.74
C SER A 271 -6.13 19.24 13.92
N GLU A 272 -6.27 18.01 14.43
CA GLU A 272 -7.54 17.28 14.42
C GLU A 272 -8.09 16.96 15.82
N PHE A 273 -7.26 17.07 16.86
CA PHE A 273 -7.67 16.76 18.23
C PHE A 273 -7.55 18.00 19.12
N THR A 274 -8.50 18.15 20.05
CA THR A 274 -8.48 19.21 21.05
C THR A 274 -8.04 18.62 22.38
N PHE A 275 -7.10 19.29 23.04
CA PHE A 275 -6.59 18.90 24.35
C PHE A 275 -6.94 20.01 25.37
N ASP A 276 -7.27 19.62 26.60
CA ASP A 276 -7.45 20.51 27.74
C ASP A 276 -6.10 20.82 28.43
#